data_1f44af1a461af4de48f47e01f0c1cfc6
#
_entry.id   1f44af1a461af4de48f47e01f0c1cfc6
#
_cell.length_a   1.000
_cell.length_b   1.000
_cell.length_c   1.000
_cell.angle_alpha   90.00
_cell.angle_beta   90.00
_cell.angle_gamma   90.00
#
_symmetry.space_group_name_H-M   'P 1'
#
loop_
_entity.id
_entity.type
_entity.pdbx_description
1 polymer ?
#
loop_
_entity_poly.entity_id
_entity_poly.type
_entity_poly.pdbx_seq_one_letter_code
_entity_poly.pdbx_strand_id
1 'polypeptide(L)'
;LTLLVSFFNWGLGLIFGAIFARKVGEYASRNNISLNYPLIGAAGYSGLMVWHGGISGSAPIKIAEKNHFLEDKMGVISQSETIFSNMNISISLILIIVLPFIMFMLGKKGNSKIIHLNPIPISKLKKKVEGAEHLDHSNLLAYTFGGIIILYCLYKSLIVPEQLSLSFITPNFINLFLLGLGIILHKNFNSFLKGVNQAIVGASGILIQFPLYVCIIGI
;
A
#
# COMPACT_ATOMS: atom_id res chain seq x y z
N LEU A 1 -8.75 8.24 -1.10
CA LEU A 1 -8.08 7.26 -0.24
C LEU A 1 -6.87 6.65 -0.94
N THR A 2 -7.02 6.07 -2.15
CA THR A 2 -5.89 5.43 -2.87
C THR A 2 -4.72 6.37 -3.15
N LEU A 3 -4.95 7.66 -3.44
CA LEU A 3 -3.89 8.66 -3.57
C LEU A 3 -3.03 8.77 -2.30
N LEU A 4 -3.65 8.86 -1.14
CA LEU A 4 -2.94 8.95 0.14
C LEU A 4 -2.12 7.69 0.41
N VAL A 5 -2.73 6.52 0.19
CA VAL A 5 -2.06 5.23 0.38
C VAL A 5 -0.89 5.06 -0.61
N SER A 6 -1.07 5.47 -1.88
CA SER A 6 -0.04 5.37 -2.92
C SER A 6 1.12 6.36 -2.70
N PHE A 7 0.85 7.53 -2.15
CA PHE A 7 1.90 8.47 -1.75
C PHE A 7 2.78 7.88 -0.64
N PHE A 8 2.17 7.16 0.29
CA PHE A 8 2.89 6.49 1.37
C PHE A 8 3.64 5.24 0.88
N ASN A 9 2.95 4.34 0.16
CA ASN A 9 3.54 3.13 -0.40
C ASN A 9 2.81 2.71 -1.68
N TRP A 10 3.53 2.64 -2.80
CA TRP A 10 2.96 2.36 -4.12
C TRP A 10 2.35 0.95 -4.22
N GLY A 11 3.04 -0.06 -3.68
CA GLY A 11 2.56 -1.44 -3.71
C GLY A 11 1.30 -1.62 -2.87
N LEU A 12 1.26 -1.00 -1.68
CA LEU A 12 0.07 -0.95 -0.84
C LEU A 12 -1.06 -0.22 -1.56
N GLY A 13 -0.77 0.92 -2.22
CA GLY A 13 -1.76 1.70 -2.96
C GLY A 13 -2.41 0.91 -4.09
N LEU A 14 -1.62 0.15 -4.85
CA LEU A 14 -2.11 -0.69 -5.93
C LEU A 14 -3.07 -1.77 -5.42
N ILE A 15 -2.65 -2.53 -4.42
CA ILE A 15 -3.46 -3.61 -3.83
C ILE A 15 -4.69 -3.05 -3.11
N PHE A 16 -4.52 -1.99 -2.33
CA PHE A 16 -5.62 -1.33 -1.63
C PHE A 16 -6.66 -0.80 -2.61
N GLY A 17 -6.23 -0.15 -3.71
CA GLY A 17 -7.14 0.37 -4.72
C GLY A 17 -8.01 -0.72 -5.34
N ALA A 18 -7.41 -1.87 -5.69
CA ALA A 18 -8.12 -3.00 -6.26
C ALA A 18 -9.11 -3.63 -5.26
N ILE A 19 -8.66 -3.89 -4.03
CA ILE A 19 -9.52 -4.49 -2.98
C ILE A 19 -10.67 -3.54 -2.62
N PHE A 20 -10.37 -2.25 -2.47
CA PHE A 20 -11.37 -1.25 -2.10
C PHE A 20 -12.42 -1.09 -3.20
N ALA A 21 -12.01 -0.97 -4.46
CA ALA A 21 -12.93 -0.92 -5.60
C ALA A 21 -13.84 -2.15 -5.65
N ARG A 22 -13.27 -3.35 -5.43
CA ARG A 22 -14.05 -4.58 -5.36
C ARG A 22 -15.03 -4.59 -4.20
N LYS A 23 -14.63 -4.15 -3.00
CA LYS A 23 -15.53 -4.09 -1.82
C LYS A 23 -16.68 -3.12 -2.01
N VAL A 24 -16.43 -1.98 -2.66
CA VAL A 24 -17.49 -1.04 -3.07
C VAL A 24 -18.47 -1.71 -4.03
N GLY A 25 -17.96 -2.44 -5.04
CA GLY A 25 -18.78 -3.19 -5.98
C GLY A 25 -19.61 -4.30 -5.31
N GLU A 26 -19.02 -5.08 -4.40
CA GLU A 26 -19.71 -6.12 -3.63
C GLU A 26 -20.83 -5.51 -2.74
N TYR A 27 -20.56 -4.38 -2.11
CA TYR A 27 -21.56 -3.68 -1.31
C TYR A 27 -22.73 -3.17 -2.16
N ALA A 28 -22.43 -2.55 -3.30
CA ALA A 28 -23.45 -2.09 -4.24
C ALA A 28 -24.29 -3.25 -4.78
N SER A 29 -23.66 -4.37 -5.14
CA SER A 29 -24.33 -5.59 -5.60
C SER A 29 -25.29 -6.14 -4.55
N ARG A 30 -24.87 -6.23 -3.27
CA ARG A 30 -25.73 -6.74 -2.19
C ARG A 30 -26.93 -5.87 -1.86
N ASN A 31 -26.79 -4.55 -2.10
CA ASN A 31 -27.85 -3.58 -1.78
C ASN A 31 -28.63 -3.12 -3.03
N ASN A 32 -28.44 -3.76 -4.19
CA ASN A 32 -29.05 -3.39 -5.47
C ASN A 32 -28.85 -1.92 -5.85
N ILE A 33 -27.67 -1.35 -5.50
CA ILE A 33 -27.30 0.02 -5.84
C ILE A 33 -26.69 0.02 -7.24
N SER A 34 -27.24 0.89 -8.11
CA SER A 34 -26.64 1.09 -9.44
C SER A 34 -25.28 1.77 -9.33
N LEU A 35 -24.28 1.22 -9.99
CA LEU A 35 -22.87 1.65 -9.89
C LEU A 35 -22.21 1.63 -11.26
N ASN A 36 -21.38 2.62 -11.57
CA ASN A 36 -20.42 2.55 -12.66
C ASN A 36 -19.14 1.85 -12.17
N TYR A 37 -19.15 0.51 -12.15
CA TYR A 37 -18.06 -0.28 -11.59
C TYR A 37 -16.71 -0.08 -12.30
N PRO A 38 -16.65 0.02 -13.66
CA PRO A 38 -15.42 0.38 -14.35
C PRO A 38 -14.81 1.71 -13.87
N LEU A 39 -15.65 2.71 -13.62
CA LEU A 39 -15.19 4.01 -13.11
C LEU A 39 -14.64 3.90 -11.67
N ILE A 40 -15.23 3.06 -10.82
CA ILE A 40 -14.69 2.79 -9.47
C ILE A 40 -13.31 2.11 -9.57
N GLY A 41 -13.16 1.17 -10.50
CA GLY A 41 -11.85 0.54 -10.79
C GLY A 41 -10.82 1.57 -11.27
N ALA A 42 -11.21 2.43 -12.22
CA ALA A 42 -10.37 3.51 -12.72
C ALA A 42 -9.97 4.50 -11.60
N ALA A 43 -10.92 4.86 -10.72
CA ALA A 43 -10.65 5.73 -9.57
C ALA A 43 -9.69 5.06 -8.57
N GLY A 44 -9.81 3.76 -8.34
CA GLY A 44 -8.87 2.99 -7.53
C GLY A 44 -7.45 3.01 -8.11
N TYR A 45 -7.32 2.82 -9.41
CA TYR A 45 -6.02 2.80 -10.10
C TYR A 45 -5.40 4.19 -10.25
N SER A 46 -6.20 5.23 -10.49
CA SER A 46 -5.71 6.61 -10.66
C SER A 46 -4.97 7.15 -9.43
N GLY A 47 -5.19 6.55 -8.25
CA GLY A 47 -4.44 6.87 -7.04
C GLY A 47 -2.93 6.64 -7.17
N LEU A 48 -2.49 5.81 -8.11
CA LEU A 48 -1.07 5.59 -8.38
C LEU A 48 -0.36 6.78 -9.04
N MET A 49 -1.06 7.82 -9.50
CA MET A 49 -0.43 8.98 -10.15
C MET A 49 0.60 9.70 -9.26
N VAL A 50 0.45 9.64 -7.94
CA VAL A 50 1.37 10.27 -6.97
C VAL A 50 2.53 9.34 -6.55
N TRP A 51 2.57 8.12 -7.01
CA TRP A 51 3.54 7.10 -6.58
C TRP A 51 5.00 7.55 -6.75
N HIS A 52 5.38 8.04 -7.96
CA HIS A 52 6.78 8.38 -8.24
C HIS A 52 7.31 9.53 -7.37
N GLY A 53 6.45 10.46 -6.98
CA GLY A 53 6.73 11.52 -6.04
C GLY A 53 6.42 11.16 -4.58
N GLY A 54 6.00 9.91 -4.31
CA GLY A 54 5.66 9.46 -2.96
C GLY A 54 6.86 8.93 -2.18
N ILE A 55 6.63 8.64 -0.89
CA ILE A 55 7.65 8.21 0.07
C ILE A 55 8.31 6.88 -0.34
N SER A 56 7.64 6.04 -1.13
CA SER A 56 8.18 4.80 -1.67
C SER A 56 8.57 4.90 -3.16
N GLY A 57 8.70 6.11 -3.69
CA GLY A 57 9.16 6.34 -5.06
C GLY A 57 10.57 5.79 -5.28
N SER A 58 10.72 4.84 -6.21
CA SER A 58 11.99 4.12 -6.39
C SER A 58 13.15 5.02 -6.83
N ALA A 59 12.90 5.95 -7.75
CA ALA A 59 13.95 6.85 -8.24
C ALA A 59 14.41 7.86 -7.17
N PRO A 60 13.53 8.61 -6.50
CA PRO A 60 13.93 9.54 -5.44
C PRO A 60 14.66 8.86 -4.27
N ILE A 61 14.24 7.64 -3.91
CA ILE A 61 14.92 6.89 -2.85
C ILE A 61 16.30 6.49 -3.30
N LYS A 62 16.42 5.98 -4.54
CA LYS A 62 17.70 5.47 -5.05
C LYS A 62 18.76 6.55 -5.14
N ILE A 63 18.42 7.75 -5.61
CA ILE A 63 19.37 8.87 -5.71
C ILE A 63 19.70 9.53 -4.36
N ALA A 64 18.95 9.22 -3.30
CA ALA A 64 19.25 9.65 -1.94
C ALA A 64 20.20 8.70 -1.20
N GLU A 65 20.47 7.51 -1.74
CA GLU A 65 21.44 6.56 -1.19
C GLU A 65 22.87 6.91 -1.67
N LYS A 66 23.87 6.60 -0.84
CA LYS A 66 25.28 6.66 -1.26
C LYS A 66 25.60 5.48 -2.17
N ASN A 67 26.59 5.65 -3.04
CA ASN A 67 27.04 4.65 -4.02
C ASN A 67 25.94 4.20 -5.00
N HIS A 68 25.02 5.08 -5.36
CA HIS A 68 24.08 4.79 -6.43
C HIS A 68 24.75 4.97 -7.81
N PHE A 69 24.23 4.31 -8.83
CA PHE A 69 24.85 4.22 -10.17
C PHE A 69 25.04 5.57 -10.92
N LEU A 70 24.44 6.65 -10.46
CA LEU A 70 24.62 8.00 -11.02
C LEU A 70 25.35 8.96 -10.07
N GLU A 71 25.87 8.52 -8.94
CA GLU A 71 26.48 9.40 -7.94
C GLU A 71 27.62 10.23 -8.52
N ASP A 72 28.47 9.65 -9.38
CA ASP A 72 29.59 10.36 -10.04
C ASP A 72 29.12 11.54 -10.94
N LYS A 73 27.86 11.48 -11.43
CA LYS A 73 27.32 12.49 -12.35
C LYS A 73 26.49 13.55 -11.65
N MET A 74 25.74 13.21 -10.62
CA MET A 74 24.76 14.10 -10.00
C MET A 74 24.89 14.20 -8.48
N GLY A 75 25.80 13.45 -7.87
CA GLY A 75 25.92 13.39 -6.42
C GLY A 75 24.75 12.71 -5.73
N VAL A 76 24.71 12.75 -4.40
CA VAL A 76 23.60 12.27 -3.58
C VAL A 76 22.57 13.39 -3.44
N ILE A 77 21.34 13.16 -3.89
CA ILE A 77 20.25 14.14 -3.84
C ILE A 77 19.30 13.76 -2.70
N SER A 78 19.16 14.63 -1.73
CA SER A 78 18.34 14.41 -0.54
C SER A 78 16.86 14.26 -0.88
N GLN A 79 16.13 13.48 -0.06
CA GLN A 79 14.66 13.37 -0.16
C GLN A 79 13.94 14.72 0.05
N SER A 80 14.55 15.66 0.77
CA SER A 80 14.03 17.02 0.92
C SER A 80 14.00 17.80 -0.39
N GLU A 81 14.90 17.49 -1.31
CA GLU A 81 14.98 18.12 -2.63
C GLU A 81 14.13 17.43 -3.69
N THR A 82 13.63 16.23 -3.40
CA THR A 82 12.81 15.42 -4.31
C THR A 82 11.39 15.22 -3.77
N ILE A 83 11.20 14.22 -2.93
CA ILE A 83 9.88 13.83 -2.39
C ILE A 83 9.24 14.97 -1.61
N PHE A 84 10.02 15.61 -0.75
CA PHE A 84 9.57 16.70 0.12
C PHE A 84 9.86 18.09 -0.43
N SER A 85 10.21 18.21 -1.72
CA SER A 85 10.35 19.51 -2.37
C SER A 85 8.99 20.22 -2.46
N ASN A 86 9.01 21.55 -2.37
CA ASN A 86 7.79 22.37 -2.48
C ASN A 86 7.04 22.09 -3.79
N MET A 87 7.76 21.86 -4.89
CA MET A 87 7.16 21.53 -6.18
C MET A 87 6.39 20.21 -6.12
N ASN A 88 7.01 19.14 -5.64
CA ASN A 88 6.40 17.83 -5.60
C ASN A 88 5.20 17.77 -4.63
N ILE A 89 5.34 18.41 -3.47
CA ILE A 89 4.24 18.53 -2.49
C ILE A 89 3.06 19.30 -3.11
N SER A 90 3.32 20.42 -3.78
CA SER A 90 2.27 21.23 -4.42
C SER A 90 1.54 20.42 -5.49
N ILE A 91 2.27 19.71 -6.36
CA ILE A 91 1.68 18.86 -7.39
C ILE A 91 0.83 17.74 -6.75
N SER A 92 1.36 17.09 -5.72
CA SER A 92 0.64 16.02 -5.01
C SER A 92 -0.65 16.52 -4.37
N LEU A 93 -0.63 17.70 -3.75
CA LEU A 93 -1.83 18.33 -3.18
C LEU A 93 -2.86 18.69 -4.25
N ILE A 94 -2.42 19.25 -5.38
CA ILE A 94 -3.31 19.52 -6.51
C ILE A 94 -3.97 18.22 -7.01
N LEU A 95 -3.20 17.15 -7.18
CA LEU A 95 -3.73 15.86 -7.63
C LEU A 95 -4.72 15.27 -6.62
N ILE A 96 -4.48 15.39 -5.31
CA ILE A 96 -5.39 14.92 -4.26
C ILE A 96 -6.75 15.62 -4.33
N ILE A 97 -6.82 16.84 -4.82
CA ILE A 97 -8.07 17.61 -4.98
C ILE A 97 -8.68 17.36 -6.37
N VAL A 98 -7.90 17.50 -7.42
CA VAL A 98 -8.37 17.49 -8.82
C VAL A 98 -8.84 16.10 -9.25
N LEU A 99 -8.10 15.03 -8.92
CA LEU A 99 -8.49 13.68 -9.35
C LEU A 99 -9.83 13.21 -8.77
N PRO A 100 -10.10 13.31 -7.45
CA PRO A 100 -11.42 12.98 -6.94
C PRO A 100 -12.54 13.84 -7.54
N PHE A 101 -12.29 15.11 -7.80
CA PHE A 101 -13.24 16.00 -8.44
C PHE A 101 -13.58 15.55 -9.88
N ILE A 102 -12.56 15.21 -10.68
CA ILE A 102 -12.77 14.68 -12.05
C ILE A 102 -13.54 13.36 -11.99
N MET A 103 -13.15 12.42 -11.11
CA MET A 103 -13.84 11.14 -10.98
C MET A 103 -15.30 11.31 -10.55
N PHE A 104 -15.57 12.26 -9.67
CA PHE A 104 -16.93 12.62 -9.27
C PHE A 104 -17.75 13.19 -10.45
N MET A 105 -17.18 14.09 -11.24
CA MET A 105 -17.84 14.62 -12.44
C MET A 105 -18.14 13.53 -13.47
N LEU A 106 -17.18 12.62 -13.71
CA LEU A 106 -17.38 11.48 -14.60
C LEU A 106 -18.46 10.53 -14.07
N GLY A 107 -18.52 10.34 -12.75
CA GLY A 107 -19.56 9.54 -12.11
C GLY A 107 -20.97 10.10 -12.30
N LYS A 108 -21.12 11.43 -12.31
CA LYS A 108 -22.43 12.09 -12.58
C LYS A 108 -22.88 11.91 -14.01
N LYS A 109 -21.97 11.83 -14.98
CA LYS A 109 -22.28 11.70 -16.42
C LYS A 109 -22.33 10.24 -16.88
N GLY A 110 -21.76 9.30 -16.10
CA GLY A 110 -21.64 7.91 -16.48
C GLY A 110 -22.93 7.11 -16.31
N ASN A 111 -23.10 6.09 -17.15
CA ASN A 111 -24.19 5.13 -17.02
C ASN A 111 -23.92 4.18 -15.85
N SER A 112 -24.75 4.25 -14.82
CA SER A 112 -24.73 3.31 -13.70
C SER A 112 -25.64 2.13 -13.98
N LYS A 113 -25.19 0.93 -13.64
CA LYS A 113 -25.95 -0.32 -13.78
C LYS A 113 -25.92 -1.11 -12.48
N ILE A 114 -26.97 -1.88 -12.22
CA ILE A 114 -26.93 -2.87 -11.15
C ILE A 114 -26.00 -3.99 -11.63
N ILE A 115 -24.96 -4.29 -10.86
CA ILE A 115 -24.01 -5.35 -11.16
C ILE A 115 -24.18 -6.48 -10.15
N HIS A 116 -24.04 -7.71 -10.61
CA HIS A 116 -24.02 -8.88 -9.76
C HIS A 116 -22.58 -9.39 -9.64
N LEU A 117 -21.93 -9.15 -8.52
CA LEU A 117 -20.61 -9.68 -8.23
C LEU A 117 -20.74 -10.90 -7.32
N ASN A 118 -20.25 -12.04 -7.78
CA ASN A 118 -20.13 -13.20 -6.92
C ASN A 118 -19.08 -12.93 -5.83
N PRO A 119 -19.42 -13.09 -4.54
CA PRO A 119 -18.44 -12.96 -3.48
C PRO A 119 -17.33 -14.02 -3.70
N ILE A 120 -16.07 -13.61 -3.48
CA ILE A 120 -14.97 -14.58 -3.48
C ILE A 120 -15.27 -15.58 -2.35
N PRO A 121 -15.35 -16.88 -2.64
CA PRO A 121 -15.59 -17.86 -1.61
C PRO A 121 -14.41 -17.83 -0.63
N ILE A 122 -14.64 -17.28 0.55
CA ILE A 122 -13.69 -17.39 1.66
C ILE A 122 -13.83 -18.82 2.13
N SER A 123 -12.82 -19.64 1.89
CA SER A 123 -12.80 -21.03 2.41
C SER A 123 -12.95 -20.99 3.93
N LYS A 124 -14.16 -21.26 4.42
CA LYS A 124 -14.47 -21.41 5.84
C LYS A 124 -14.15 -22.85 6.29
N LEU A 125 -12.98 -23.35 5.98
CA LEU A 125 -12.52 -24.55 6.62
C LEU A 125 -12.31 -24.23 8.10
N LYS A 126 -13.28 -24.58 8.92
CA LYS A 126 -13.12 -24.65 10.38
C LYS A 126 -12.17 -25.83 10.67
N LYS A 127 -10.88 -25.58 10.59
CA LYS A 127 -9.89 -26.52 11.08
C LYS A 127 -10.00 -26.57 12.60
N LYS A 128 -10.06 -27.74 13.17
CA LYS A 128 -10.02 -27.92 14.63
C LYS A 128 -8.63 -27.45 15.07
N VAL A 129 -8.57 -26.51 15.99
CA VAL A 129 -7.31 -25.96 16.50
C VAL A 129 -6.77 -26.95 17.51
N GLU A 130 -5.59 -27.52 17.27
CA GLU A 130 -4.97 -28.53 18.14
C GLU A 130 -3.50 -28.16 18.42
N GLY A 131 -3.05 -28.41 19.64
CA GLY A 131 -1.64 -28.25 20.03
C GLY A 131 -1.11 -26.83 19.87
N ALA A 132 0.03 -26.67 19.17
CA ALA A 132 0.72 -25.38 18.99
C ALA A 132 -0.07 -24.36 18.16
N GLU A 133 -1.09 -24.80 17.39
CA GLU A 133 -1.93 -23.87 16.62
C GLU A 133 -2.70 -22.88 17.52
N HIS A 134 -2.86 -23.20 18.83
CA HIS A 134 -3.42 -22.26 19.80
C HIS A 134 -2.59 -20.97 19.93
N LEU A 135 -1.27 -21.03 19.72
CA LEU A 135 -0.40 -19.87 19.77
C LEU A 135 -0.70 -18.87 18.63
N ASP A 136 -1.07 -19.38 17.46
CA ASP A 136 -1.45 -18.56 16.30
C ASP A 136 -2.76 -17.79 16.56
N HIS A 137 -3.59 -18.28 17.47
CA HIS A 137 -4.83 -17.63 17.89
C HIS A 137 -4.64 -16.69 19.09
N SER A 138 -3.43 -16.62 19.68
CA SER A 138 -3.15 -15.77 20.82
C SER A 138 -3.05 -14.28 20.42
N ASN A 139 -3.91 -13.46 21.02
CA ASN A 139 -3.84 -12.02 20.85
C ASN A 139 -2.61 -11.44 21.55
N LEU A 140 -2.19 -12.02 22.67
CA LEU A 140 -1.03 -11.58 23.42
C LEU A 140 0.24 -11.67 22.57
N LEU A 141 0.45 -12.78 21.89
CA LEU A 141 1.61 -12.96 21.02
C LEU A 141 1.62 -11.96 19.86
N ALA A 142 0.48 -11.72 19.21
CA ALA A 142 0.40 -10.74 18.15
C ALA A 142 0.71 -9.31 18.63
N TYR A 143 0.18 -8.92 19.79
CA TYR A 143 0.47 -7.59 20.36
C TYR A 143 1.91 -7.47 20.84
N THR A 144 2.51 -8.52 21.41
CA THR A 144 3.93 -8.47 21.83
C THR A 144 4.86 -8.38 20.62
N PHE A 145 4.73 -9.25 19.62
CA PHE A 145 5.59 -9.20 18.44
C PHE A 145 5.37 -7.93 17.60
N GLY A 146 4.12 -7.60 17.30
CA GLY A 146 3.80 -6.39 16.59
C GLY A 146 4.20 -5.13 17.36
N GLY A 147 4.02 -5.13 18.69
CA GLY A 147 4.44 -4.05 19.58
C GLY A 147 5.96 -3.85 19.60
N ILE A 148 6.74 -4.92 19.66
CA ILE A 148 8.21 -4.86 19.58
C ILE A 148 8.64 -4.23 18.25
N ILE A 149 8.04 -4.62 17.14
CA ILE A 149 8.34 -4.06 15.82
C ILE A 149 8.01 -2.56 15.79
N ILE A 150 6.84 -2.16 16.27
CA ILE A 150 6.44 -0.74 16.28
C ILE A 150 7.35 0.09 17.21
N LEU A 151 7.68 -0.44 18.40
CA LEU A 151 8.62 0.22 19.33
C LEU A 151 10.01 0.38 18.71
N TYR A 152 10.50 -0.62 17.99
CA TYR A 152 11.76 -0.52 17.25
C TYR A 152 11.68 0.56 16.15
N CYS A 153 10.59 0.64 15.41
CA CYS A 153 10.38 1.69 14.41
C CYS A 153 10.35 3.08 15.07
N LEU A 154 9.66 3.22 16.19
CA LEU A 154 9.63 4.48 16.97
C LEU A 154 11.02 4.85 17.50
N TYR A 155 11.77 3.89 18.03
CA TYR A 155 13.15 4.09 18.45
C TYR A 155 14.02 4.62 17.29
N LYS A 156 13.95 3.95 16.14
CA LYS A 156 14.68 4.34 14.93
C LYS A 156 14.30 5.71 14.39
N SER A 157 13.05 6.14 14.57
CA SER A 157 12.56 7.42 14.04
C SER A 157 12.78 8.60 14.98
N LEU A 158 12.75 8.37 16.29
CA LEU A 158 12.75 9.45 17.31
C LEU A 158 14.08 9.59 18.05
N ILE A 159 14.81 8.47 18.26
CA ILE A 159 15.99 8.46 19.15
C ILE A 159 17.29 8.39 18.35
N VAL A 160 17.33 7.64 17.26
CA VAL A 160 18.57 7.45 16.46
C VAL A 160 18.98 8.69 15.67
N PRO A 161 18.08 9.50 15.09
CA PRO A 161 18.50 10.70 14.37
C PRO A 161 18.96 11.80 15.34
N GLU A 162 20.17 12.31 15.16
CA GLU A 162 20.71 13.44 15.95
C GLU A 162 19.97 14.77 15.64
N GLN A 163 19.29 14.85 14.52
CA GLN A 163 18.45 15.98 14.11
C GLN A 163 17.12 15.45 13.55
N LEU A 164 16.05 16.22 13.66
CA LEU A 164 14.75 15.97 13.05
C LEU A 164 14.90 15.89 11.54
N SER A 165 15.22 14.72 11.03
CA SER A 165 15.41 14.42 9.61
C SER A 165 14.46 13.30 9.21
N LEU A 166 13.92 13.37 8.00
CA LEU A 166 13.09 12.31 7.43
C LEU A 166 13.92 11.19 6.77
N SER A 167 15.24 11.19 6.95
CA SER A 167 16.16 10.22 6.34
C SER A 167 15.95 8.77 6.82
N PHE A 168 15.29 8.56 7.97
CA PHE A 168 14.93 7.22 8.46
C PHE A 168 13.83 6.56 7.62
N ILE A 169 13.09 7.34 6.83
CA ILE A 169 12.01 6.82 5.97
C ILE A 169 12.63 6.14 4.76
N THR A 170 12.90 4.86 4.91
CA THR A 170 13.38 3.97 3.84
C THR A 170 12.30 2.95 3.50
N PRO A 171 12.33 2.29 2.32
CA PRO A 171 11.40 1.20 2.00
C PRO A 171 11.41 0.10 3.05
N ASN A 172 12.59 -0.26 3.57
CA ASN A 172 12.71 -1.27 4.62
C ASN A 172 12.04 -0.85 5.92
N PHE A 173 12.19 0.42 6.32
CA PHE A 173 11.52 0.99 7.49
C PHE A 173 9.99 0.92 7.32
N ILE A 174 9.48 1.36 6.16
CA ILE A 174 8.05 1.36 5.86
C ILE A 174 7.49 -0.07 5.88
N ASN A 175 8.19 -1.01 5.24
CA ASN A 175 7.76 -2.41 5.20
C ASN A 175 7.73 -3.04 6.61
N LEU A 176 8.74 -2.77 7.43
CA LEU A 176 8.78 -3.24 8.80
C LEU A 176 7.66 -2.64 9.65
N PHE A 177 7.43 -1.33 9.53
CA PHE A 177 6.34 -0.63 10.21
C PHE A 177 4.97 -1.19 9.82
N LEU A 178 4.73 -1.39 8.51
CA LEU A 178 3.48 -1.97 8.00
C LEU A 178 3.29 -3.43 8.45
N LEU A 179 4.37 -4.22 8.54
CA LEU A 179 4.32 -5.57 9.09
C LEU A 179 3.85 -5.56 10.55
N GLY A 180 4.49 -4.75 11.41
CA GLY A 180 4.11 -4.64 12.81
C GLY A 180 2.67 -4.16 12.99
N LEU A 181 2.28 -3.12 12.23
CA LEU A 181 0.91 -2.60 12.24
C LEU A 181 -0.10 -3.64 11.74
N GLY A 182 0.24 -4.38 10.69
CA GLY A 182 -0.58 -5.45 10.13
C GLY A 182 -0.86 -6.55 11.16
N ILE A 183 0.16 -7.00 11.88
CA ILE A 183 0.02 -8.02 12.93
C ILE A 183 -0.91 -7.51 14.05
N ILE A 184 -0.71 -6.28 14.53
CA ILE A 184 -1.52 -5.69 15.61
C ILE A 184 -2.99 -5.56 15.19
N LEU A 185 -3.24 -5.02 14.00
CA LEU A 185 -4.61 -4.78 13.50
C LEU A 185 -5.40 -6.07 13.28
N HIS A 186 -4.73 -7.16 12.94
CA HIS A 186 -5.36 -8.48 12.79
C HIS A 186 -5.55 -9.23 14.13
N LYS A 187 -5.02 -8.70 15.23
CA LYS A 187 -5.15 -9.19 16.61
C LYS A 187 -4.49 -10.54 16.90
N ASN A 188 -4.34 -11.44 15.95
CA ASN A 188 -3.66 -12.72 16.08
C ASN A 188 -3.04 -13.17 14.75
N PHE A 189 -2.05 -14.06 14.83
CA PHE A 189 -1.31 -14.52 13.65
C PHE A 189 -2.18 -15.29 12.66
N ASN A 190 -3.13 -16.08 13.11
CA ASN A 190 -4.05 -16.80 12.23
C ASN A 190 -4.86 -15.83 11.35
N SER A 191 -5.41 -14.76 11.95
CA SER A 191 -6.17 -13.75 11.21
C SER A 191 -5.26 -12.96 10.26
N PHE A 192 -4.04 -12.64 10.68
CA PHE A 192 -3.02 -11.98 9.85
C PHE A 192 -2.67 -12.87 8.64
N LEU A 193 -2.33 -14.13 8.83
CA LEU A 193 -2.01 -15.08 7.76
C LEU A 193 -3.18 -15.31 6.80
N LYS A 194 -4.41 -15.34 7.29
CA LYS A 194 -5.59 -15.38 6.42
C LYS A 194 -5.70 -14.12 5.55
N GLY A 195 -5.44 -12.96 6.12
CA GLY A 195 -5.37 -11.69 5.37
C GLY A 195 -4.28 -11.70 4.30
N VAL A 196 -3.09 -12.17 4.66
CA VAL A 196 -1.95 -12.32 3.72
C VAL A 196 -2.30 -13.28 2.58
N ASN A 197 -2.87 -14.46 2.89
CA ASN A 197 -3.27 -15.43 1.87
C ASN A 197 -4.31 -14.87 0.89
N GLN A 198 -5.25 -14.05 1.37
CA GLN A 198 -6.21 -13.37 0.50
C GLN A 198 -5.55 -12.30 -0.38
N ALA A 199 -4.59 -11.55 0.17
CA ALA A 199 -3.89 -10.51 -0.54
C ALA A 199 -2.93 -11.06 -1.62
N ILE A 200 -2.25 -12.19 -1.35
CA ILE A 200 -1.31 -12.84 -2.29
C ILE A 200 -2.01 -13.23 -3.59
N VAL A 201 -3.24 -13.69 -3.54
CA VAL A 201 -4.01 -14.04 -4.75
C VAL A 201 -4.13 -12.84 -5.68
N GLY A 202 -4.37 -11.64 -5.12
CA GLY A 202 -4.41 -10.38 -5.90
C GLY A 202 -3.03 -9.88 -6.35
N ALA A 203 -1.97 -10.24 -5.62
CA ALA A 203 -0.61 -9.78 -5.88
C ALA A 203 0.21 -10.74 -6.77
N SER A 204 -0.30 -11.95 -7.06
CA SER A 204 0.45 -13.00 -7.77
C SER A 204 1.01 -12.55 -9.13
N GLY A 205 0.22 -11.79 -9.89
CA GLY A 205 0.67 -11.23 -11.17
C GLY A 205 1.89 -10.31 -11.01
N ILE A 206 1.86 -9.45 -10.01
CA ILE A 206 2.94 -8.49 -9.72
C ILE A 206 4.21 -9.25 -9.33
N LEU A 207 4.12 -10.24 -8.45
CA LEU A 207 5.25 -11.04 -7.98
C LEU A 207 5.99 -11.78 -9.10
N ILE A 208 5.28 -12.14 -10.17
CA ILE A 208 5.88 -12.80 -11.33
C ILE A 208 6.40 -11.77 -12.36
N GLN A 209 5.61 -10.74 -12.64
CA GLN A 209 5.92 -9.78 -13.70
C GLN A 209 7.10 -8.88 -13.37
N PHE A 210 7.22 -8.39 -12.12
CA PHE A 210 8.30 -7.48 -11.77
C PHE A 210 9.71 -8.06 -11.90
N PRO A 211 10.00 -9.29 -11.42
CA PRO A 211 11.30 -9.92 -11.69
C PRO A 211 11.60 -10.05 -13.18
N LEU A 212 10.61 -10.40 -14.00
CA LEU A 212 10.77 -10.49 -15.45
C LEU A 212 11.10 -9.14 -16.09
N TYR A 213 10.44 -8.06 -15.67
CA TYR A 213 10.76 -6.71 -16.17
C TYR A 213 12.18 -6.28 -15.78
N VAL A 214 12.61 -6.57 -14.55
CA VAL A 214 13.99 -6.27 -14.11
C VAL A 214 15.02 -7.06 -14.92
N CYS A 215 14.74 -8.33 -15.23
CA CYS A 215 15.61 -9.13 -16.09
C CYS A 215 15.74 -8.53 -17.51
N ILE A 216 14.63 -8.02 -18.09
CA ILE A 216 14.66 -7.40 -19.42
C ILE A 216 15.46 -6.08 -19.41
N ILE A 217 15.36 -5.30 -18.34
CA ILE A 217 16.10 -4.02 -18.20
C ILE A 217 17.59 -4.26 -17.93
N GLY A 218 17.94 -5.40 -17.35
CA GLY A 218 19.32 -5.76 -17.01
C GLY A 218 20.14 -6.38 -18.16
N ILE A 219 19.52 -6.60 -19.33
CA ILE A 219 20.16 -7.03 -20.57
C ILE A 219 20.49 -5.82 -21.43
#